data_a38d939cf797d7b6078ee7ac4e7737ed
#
_entry.id   a38d939cf797d7b6078ee7ac4e7737ed
#
_cell.length_a   1.000
_cell.length_b   1.000
_cell.length_c   1.000
_cell.angle_alpha   90.00
_cell.angle_beta   90.00
_cell.angle_gamma   90.00
#
_symmetry.space_group_name_H-M   'P 1'
#
loop_
_entity.id
_entity.type
_entity.pdbx_description
1 polymer ?
#
loop_
_entity_poly.entity_id
_entity_poly.type
_entity_poly.pdbx_seq_one_letter_code
_entity_poly.pdbx_strand_id
1 'polypeptide(L)'
;LSNVVYDLTLLHSLGVKLILVHGGRPQISAALESSDKGSSYYRNIRITEAECIETVTQVVGGESARLEALFSMGISNSPMQGSDVRLCRGNFVTAKPIGIHDGTDYQYTGKVRKIHTTAIRKQLDQNNIVLLSNLGYSLTGEVFNLSSEEVATETAVALRADKLILMIPQAGVLDDAGDLIASLSEDDAKFHAEKL
;
A
#
# COMPACT_ATOMS: atom_id res chain seq x y z
N LEU A 1 10.79 -10.42 -5.92
CA LEU A 1 10.51 -9.01 -6.22
C LEU A 1 10.94 -8.63 -7.65
N SER A 2 12.10 -9.10 -8.11
CA SER A 2 12.63 -8.80 -9.47
C SER A 2 11.66 -9.17 -10.60
N ASN A 3 10.97 -10.31 -10.53
CA ASN A 3 10.00 -10.72 -11.54
C ASN A 3 8.79 -9.77 -11.59
N VAL A 4 8.32 -9.31 -10.42
CA VAL A 4 7.20 -8.35 -10.35
C VAL A 4 7.61 -7.00 -10.96
N VAL A 5 8.82 -6.53 -10.69
CA VAL A 5 9.35 -5.30 -11.30
C VAL A 5 9.43 -5.44 -12.82
N TYR A 6 9.86 -6.60 -13.30
CA TYR A 6 9.87 -6.90 -14.74
C TYR A 6 8.49 -6.78 -15.37
N ASP A 7 7.49 -7.47 -14.79
CA ASP A 7 6.13 -7.48 -15.31
C ASP A 7 5.49 -6.08 -15.28
N LEU A 8 5.72 -5.33 -14.19
CA LEU A 8 5.23 -3.95 -14.08
C LEU A 8 5.89 -3.00 -15.07
N THR A 9 7.19 -3.16 -15.32
CA THR A 9 7.89 -2.38 -16.33
C THR A 9 7.36 -2.69 -17.73
N LEU A 10 7.09 -3.96 -18.02
CA LEU A 10 6.48 -4.38 -19.28
C LEU A 10 5.09 -3.74 -19.47
N LEU A 11 4.23 -3.83 -18.46
CA LEU A 11 2.89 -3.21 -18.51
C LEU A 11 2.98 -1.69 -18.72
N HIS A 12 3.90 -1.04 -18.00
CA HIS A 12 4.12 0.39 -18.15
C HIS A 12 4.54 0.79 -19.56
N SER A 13 5.46 0.02 -20.17
CA SER A 13 5.92 0.28 -21.53
C SER A 13 4.85 0.03 -22.61
N LEU A 14 3.84 -0.77 -22.29
CA LEU A 14 2.65 -0.95 -23.12
C LEU A 14 1.61 0.17 -22.93
N GLY A 15 1.94 1.21 -22.15
CA GLY A 15 1.09 2.38 -21.93
C GLY A 15 0.09 2.22 -20.78
N VAL A 16 0.20 1.16 -19.96
CA VAL A 16 -0.65 1.00 -18.77
C VAL A 16 -0.22 1.99 -17.70
N LYS A 17 -1.16 2.81 -17.22
CA LYS A 17 -0.95 3.73 -16.10
C LYS A 17 -0.96 2.95 -14.80
N LEU A 18 0.15 2.94 -14.08
CA LEU A 18 0.34 2.12 -12.89
C LEU A 18 0.45 2.95 -11.63
N ILE A 19 -0.22 2.48 -10.59
CA ILE A 19 -0.05 2.94 -9.21
C ILE A 19 0.34 1.72 -8.38
N LEU A 20 1.46 1.81 -7.70
CA LEU A 20 1.93 0.77 -6.79
C LEU A 20 1.65 1.21 -5.37
N VAL A 21 1.06 0.32 -4.58
CA VAL A 21 0.88 0.54 -3.14
C VAL A 21 1.63 -0.56 -2.42
N HIS A 22 2.60 -0.19 -1.60
CA HIS A 22 3.31 -1.16 -0.78
C HIS A 22 2.99 -0.98 0.70
N GLY A 23 2.97 -2.09 1.41
CA GLY A 23 2.96 -2.13 2.87
C GLY A 23 4.37 -2.38 3.41
N GLY A 24 4.46 -2.51 4.73
CA GLY A 24 5.70 -2.84 5.43
C GLY A 24 5.45 -3.64 6.71
N ARG A 25 4.29 -4.32 6.83
CA ARG A 25 3.87 -4.96 8.09
C ARG A 25 4.91 -5.91 8.68
N PRO A 26 5.52 -6.84 7.90
CA PRO A 26 6.55 -7.74 8.43
C PRO A 26 7.82 -6.99 8.85
N GLN A 27 8.27 -6.04 8.04
CA GLN A 27 9.47 -5.24 8.29
C GLN A 27 9.30 -4.34 9.50
N ILE A 28 8.11 -3.72 9.65
CA ILE A 28 7.76 -2.92 10.83
C ILE A 28 7.78 -3.79 12.08
N SER A 29 7.17 -4.99 12.04
CA SER A 29 7.18 -5.91 13.19
C SER A 29 8.60 -6.26 13.59
N ALA A 30 9.45 -6.68 12.66
CA ALA A 30 10.84 -7.02 12.92
C ALA A 30 11.65 -5.84 13.50
N ALA A 31 11.44 -4.62 12.99
CA ALA A 31 12.12 -3.43 13.47
C ALA A 31 11.69 -3.04 14.89
N LEU A 32 10.39 -3.14 15.21
CA LEU A 32 9.88 -2.85 16.55
C LEU A 32 10.37 -3.89 17.56
N GLU A 33 10.35 -5.17 17.21
CA GLU A 33 10.90 -6.26 18.06
C GLU A 33 12.38 -6.07 18.33
N SER A 34 13.18 -5.69 17.32
CA SER A 34 14.62 -5.44 17.49
C SER A 34 14.95 -4.23 18.37
N SER A 35 13.98 -3.34 18.56
CA SER A 35 14.11 -2.14 19.39
C SER A 35 13.46 -2.26 20.77
N ASP A 36 13.13 -3.50 21.20
CA ASP A 36 12.37 -3.78 22.43
C ASP A 36 11.03 -3.04 22.53
N LYS A 37 10.51 -2.60 21.39
CA LYS A 37 9.18 -1.98 21.27
C LYS A 37 8.19 -3.04 20.84
N GLY A 38 7.18 -3.28 21.66
CA GLY A 38 6.12 -4.24 21.35
C GLY A 38 5.28 -3.82 20.14
N SER A 39 4.54 -4.77 19.60
CA SER A 39 3.48 -4.51 18.62
C SER A 39 2.15 -4.85 19.24
N SER A 40 1.34 -3.85 19.52
CA SER A 40 -0.01 -4.02 20.04
C SER A 40 -1.01 -4.08 18.90
N TYR A 41 -2.03 -4.94 19.02
CA TYR A 41 -3.09 -5.09 18.02
C TYR A 41 -4.45 -5.14 18.70
N TYR A 42 -5.44 -4.50 18.09
CA TYR A 42 -6.83 -4.67 18.43
C TYR A 42 -7.64 -4.91 17.15
N ARG A 43 -8.46 -5.95 17.13
CA ARG A 43 -9.22 -6.38 15.93
C ARG A 43 -8.34 -6.48 14.67
N ASN A 44 -7.16 -7.08 14.80
CA ASN A 44 -6.17 -7.24 13.73
C ASN A 44 -5.61 -5.92 13.14
N ILE A 45 -5.92 -4.77 13.74
CA ILE A 45 -5.36 -3.46 13.41
C ILE A 45 -4.24 -3.18 14.40
N ARG A 46 -3.04 -2.82 13.90
CA ARG A 46 -1.92 -2.42 14.74
C ARG A 46 -2.26 -1.09 15.43
N ILE A 47 -2.00 -1.02 16.72
CA ILE A 47 -1.95 0.24 17.46
C ILE A 47 -0.53 0.78 17.27
N THR A 48 -0.41 1.97 16.69
CA THR A 48 0.89 2.61 16.48
C THR A 48 1.10 3.67 17.54
N GLU A 49 1.86 3.31 18.55
CA GLU A 49 2.17 4.20 19.67
C GLU A 49 3.09 5.36 19.25
N ALA A 50 3.09 6.46 20.02
CA ALA A 50 3.87 7.66 19.72
C ALA A 50 5.38 7.37 19.60
N GLU A 51 5.89 6.43 20.40
CA GLU A 51 7.29 6.01 20.33
C GLU A 51 7.62 5.09 19.15
N CYS A 52 6.59 4.54 18.48
CA CYS A 52 6.73 3.60 17.37
C CYS A 52 6.65 4.27 15.99
N ILE A 53 5.98 5.44 15.86
CA ILE A 53 5.69 6.04 14.55
C ILE A 53 6.97 6.44 13.79
N GLU A 54 8.01 6.85 14.47
CA GLU A 54 9.29 7.15 13.84
C GLU A 54 9.91 5.91 13.21
N THR A 55 9.96 4.79 13.94
CA THR A 55 10.44 3.49 13.43
C THR A 55 9.62 3.04 12.24
N VAL A 56 8.28 3.15 12.30
CA VAL A 56 7.39 2.85 11.19
C VAL A 56 7.73 3.69 9.96
N THR A 57 7.92 4.99 10.13
CA THR A 57 8.25 5.93 9.05
C THR A 57 9.60 5.59 8.40
N GLN A 58 10.62 5.28 9.19
CA GLN A 58 11.95 4.89 8.71
C GLN A 58 11.89 3.59 7.90
N VAL A 59 11.22 2.56 8.42
CA VAL A 59 11.07 1.27 7.74
C VAL A 59 10.33 1.43 6.40
N VAL A 60 9.20 2.10 6.40
CA VAL A 60 8.39 2.30 5.19
C VAL A 60 9.13 3.17 4.17
N GLY A 61 9.82 4.21 4.63
CA GLY A 61 10.68 5.04 3.78
C GLY A 61 11.81 4.23 3.14
N GLY A 62 12.44 3.34 3.89
CA GLY A 62 13.47 2.42 3.40
C GLY A 62 12.94 1.44 2.34
N GLU A 63 11.76 0.85 2.56
CA GLU A 63 11.14 -0.04 1.57
C GLU A 63 10.76 0.71 0.28
N SER A 64 10.27 1.95 0.40
CA SER A 64 10.02 2.79 -0.77
C SER A 64 11.31 3.05 -1.57
N ALA A 65 12.40 3.44 -0.91
CA ALA A 65 13.68 3.69 -1.56
C ALA A 65 14.26 2.41 -2.22
N ARG A 66 14.03 1.24 -1.60
CA ARG A 66 14.40 -0.04 -2.17
C ARG A 66 13.63 -0.35 -3.45
N LEU A 67 12.33 -0.05 -3.51
CA LEU A 67 11.53 -0.18 -4.72
C LEU A 67 12.02 0.77 -5.81
N GLU A 68 12.29 2.03 -5.49
CA GLU A 68 12.86 2.99 -6.44
C GLU A 68 14.18 2.50 -7.04
N ALA A 69 15.07 1.95 -6.20
CA ALA A 69 16.33 1.38 -6.65
C ALA A 69 16.13 0.19 -7.60
N LEU A 70 15.16 -0.69 -7.32
CA LEU A 70 14.84 -1.83 -8.19
C LEU A 70 14.35 -1.40 -9.57
N PHE A 71 13.47 -0.38 -9.64
CA PHE A 71 13.00 0.15 -10.92
C PHE A 71 14.11 0.93 -11.66
N SER A 72 15.07 1.52 -10.94
CA SER A 72 16.21 2.23 -11.53
C SER A 72 17.25 1.31 -12.16
N MET A 73 17.28 0.02 -11.81
CA MET A 73 18.22 -0.95 -12.39
C MET A 73 17.96 -1.21 -13.88
N GLY A 74 16.77 -0.88 -14.39
CA GLY A 74 16.36 -1.27 -15.72
C GLY A 74 16.26 -2.79 -15.87
N ILE A 75 15.86 -3.25 -17.04
CA ILE A 75 15.77 -4.68 -17.34
C ILE A 75 16.96 -5.07 -18.23
N SER A 76 18.07 -5.46 -17.59
CA SER A 76 19.24 -5.98 -18.29
C SER A 76 18.86 -7.19 -19.15
N ASN A 77 19.42 -7.29 -20.36
CA ASN A 77 19.20 -8.41 -21.29
C ASN A 77 17.74 -8.61 -21.76
N SER A 78 16.95 -7.54 -21.84
CA SER A 78 15.60 -7.58 -22.40
C SER A 78 15.46 -6.56 -23.53
N PRO A 79 14.43 -6.70 -24.39
CA PRO A 79 14.08 -5.68 -25.38
C PRO A 79 13.78 -4.30 -24.77
N MET A 80 13.61 -4.26 -23.44
CA MET A 80 13.30 -3.08 -22.64
C MET A 80 14.52 -2.49 -21.93
N GLN A 81 15.72 -2.93 -22.33
CA GLN A 81 16.97 -2.34 -21.87
C GLN A 81 17.01 -0.86 -22.28
N GLY A 82 17.02 0.03 -21.27
CA GLY A 82 16.97 1.48 -21.50
C GLY A 82 15.56 2.10 -21.43
N SER A 83 14.52 1.35 -21.05
CA SER A 83 13.23 1.96 -20.70
C SER A 83 13.41 2.89 -19.49
N ASP A 84 13.08 4.17 -19.67
CA ASP A 84 13.15 5.19 -18.60
C ASP A 84 11.88 5.12 -17.75
N VAL A 85 11.87 4.18 -16.79
CA VAL A 85 10.76 4.04 -15.82
C VAL A 85 11.07 4.88 -14.59
N ARG A 86 10.20 5.82 -14.31
CA ARG A 86 10.32 6.69 -13.13
C ARG A 86 9.21 6.43 -12.15
N LEU A 87 9.58 6.26 -10.88
CA LEU A 87 8.65 6.22 -9.77
C LEU A 87 8.52 7.63 -9.18
N CYS A 88 7.28 8.03 -8.92
CA CYS A 88 6.97 9.28 -8.25
C CYS A 88 6.29 9.01 -6.92
N ARG A 89 6.89 9.49 -5.84
CA ARG A 89 6.32 9.53 -4.49
C ARG A 89 5.93 10.96 -4.12
N GLY A 90 5.01 11.08 -3.16
CA GLY A 90 4.62 12.37 -2.61
C GLY A 90 3.56 12.23 -1.53
N ASN A 91 3.10 13.37 -1.02
CA ASN A 91 2.04 13.46 -0.02
C ASN A 91 0.65 13.34 -0.65
N PHE A 92 0.42 12.29 -1.43
CA PHE A 92 -0.84 12.08 -2.16
C PHE A 92 -1.98 11.58 -1.28
N VAL A 93 -1.68 11.09 -0.08
CA VAL A 93 -2.64 10.52 0.86
C VAL A 93 -2.75 11.41 2.09
N THR A 94 -3.87 12.11 2.24
CA THR A 94 -4.19 12.78 3.49
C THR A 94 -4.83 11.79 4.45
N ALA A 95 -4.32 11.74 5.68
CA ALA A 95 -4.79 10.85 6.74
C ALA A 95 -5.58 11.61 7.81
N LYS A 96 -6.31 10.84 8.61
CA LYS A 96 -6.89 11.23 9.90
C LYS A 96 -6.67 10.10 10.90
N PRO A 97 -6.59 10.39 12.22
CA PRO A 97 -6.51 9.35 13.23
C PRO A 97 -7.76 8.45 13.20
N ILE A 98 -7.60 7.17 13.54
CA ILE A 98 -8.74 6.29 13.86
C ILE A 98 -9.46 6.85 15.09
N GLY A 99 -8.71 7.31 16.09
CA GLY A 99 -9.21 7.75 17.37
C GLY A 99 -9.44 6.61 18.35
N ILE A 100 -10.39 6.80 19.26
CA ILE A 100 -10.75 5.81 20.30
C ILE A 100 -11.97 5.01 19.84
N HIS A 101 -11.81 3.69 19.77
CA HIS A 101 -12.90 2.75 19.49
C HIS A 101 -12.95 1.67 20.56
N ASP A 102 -14.13 1.41 21.11
CA ASP A 102 -14.35 0.40 22.17
C ASP A 102 -13.37 0.55 23.34
N GLY A 103 -13.05 1.80 23.73
CA GLY A 103 -12.11 2.11 24.79
C GLY A 103 -10.63 1.97 24.43
N THR A 104 -10.29 1.58 23.20
CA THR A 104 -8.92 1.47 22.72
C THR A 104 -8.53 2.69 21.91
N ASP A 105 -7.47 3.39 22.32
CA ASP A 105 -6.87 4.50 21.56
C ASP A 105 -5.86 3.95 20.54
N TYR A 106 -6.10 4.21 19.26
CA TYR A 106 -5.22 3.77 18.17
C TYR A 106 -4.05 4.72 17.90
N GLN A 107 -3.96 5.84 18.60
CA GLN A 107 -2.88 6.82 18.55
C GLN A 107 -2.49 7.22 17.11
N TYR A 108 -1.30 6.87 16.63
CA TYR A 108 -0.81 7.17 15.29
C TYR A 108 -1.22 6.17 14.20
N THR A 109 -2.14 5.26 14.50
CA THR A 109 -2.81 4.48 13.47
C THR A 109 -3.95 5.32 12.89
N GLY A 110 -3.95 5.49 11.58
CA GLY A 110 -4.87 6.37 10.89
C GLY A 110 -5.73 5.65 9.85
N LYS A 111 -6.61 6.44 9.26
CA LYS A 111 -7.42 6.10 8.09
C LYS A 111 -7.18 7.10 6.98
N VAL A 112 -7.43 6.66 5.74
CA VAL A 112 -7.45 7.57 4.59
C VAL A 112 -8.57 8.59 4.78
N ARG A 113 -8.22 9.87 4.69
CA ARG A 113 -9.19 10.97 4.68
C ARG A 113 -9.47 11.43 3.25
N LYS A 114 -8.42 11.49 2.42
CA LYS A 114 -8.53 11.98 1.05
C LYS A 114 -7.34 11.49 0.21
N ILE A 115 -7.64 11.12 -1.02
CA ILE A 115 -6.66 10.86 -2.07
C ILE A 115 -6.58 12.10 -2.98
N HIS A 116 -5.37 12.60 -3.23
CA HIS A 116 -5.14 13.76 -4.10
C HIS A 116 -5.12 13.36 -5.58
N THR A 117 -6.28 13.01 -6.12
CA THR A 117 -6.46 12.45 -7.46
C THR A 117 -5.88 13.31 -8.58
N THR A 118 -6.03 14.63 -8.50
CA THR A 118 -5.49 15.56 -9.52
C THR A 118 -3.96 15.48 -9.58
N ALA A 119 -3.29 15.45 -8.44
CA ALA A 119 -1.85 15.34 -8.37
C ALA A 119 -1.35 13.99 -8.89
N ILE A 120 -2.02 12.89 -8.52
CA ILE A 120 -1.72 11.54 -9.00
C ILE A 120 -1.90 11.46 -10.53
N ARG A 121 -3.04 11.94 -11.06
CA ARG A 121 -3.30 11.94 -12.52
C ARG A 121 -2.22 12.69 -13.28
N LYS A 122 -1.77 13.84 -12.77
CA LYS A 122 -0.68 14.60 -13.38
C LYS A 122 0.61 13.79 -13.50
N GLN A 123 0.95 12.99 -12.50
CA GLN A 123 2.12 12.11 -12.57
C GLN A 123 1.93 10.97 -13.58
N LEU A 124 0.76 10.35 -13.59
CA LEU A 124 0.43 9.31 -14.56
C LEU A 124 0.42 9.84 -16.01
N ASP A 125 -0.02 11.08 -16.22
CA ASP A 125 -0.02 11.72 -17.54
C ASP A 125 1.40 12.11 -17.99
N GLN A 126 2.34 12.28 -17.06
CA GLN A 126 3.79 12.44 -17.32
C GLN A 126 4.51 11.09 -17.52
N ASN A 127 3.77 9.99 -17.65
CA ASN A 127 4.31 8.64 -17.79
C ASN A 127 5.13 8.15 -16.58
N ASN A 128 4.83 8.67 -15.38
CA ASN A 128 5.43 8.14 -14.15
C ASN A 128 4.56 7.03 -13.57
N ILE A 129 5.19 6.04 -12.93
CA ILE A 129 4.52 5.12 -12.01
C ILE A 129 4.38 5.84 -10.67
N VAL A 130 3.18 5.92 -10.11
CA VAL A 130 2.98 6.51 -8.79
C VAL A 130 3.19 5.45 -7.71
N LEU A 131 4.09 5.72 -6.77
CA LEU A 131 4.37 4.84 -5.64
C LEU A 131 3.74 5.42 -4.36
N LEU A 132 2.80 4.69 -3.78
CA LEU A 132 2.17 4.97 -2.50
C LEU A 132 2.63 3.94 -1.47
N SER A 133 2.56 4.33 -0.21
CA SER A 133 2.87 3.46 0.93
C SER A 133 1.72 3.45 1.92
N ASN A 134 1.88 2.69 3.00
CA ASN A 134 0.97 2.74 4.15
C ASN A 134 1.19 3.95 5.07
N LEU A 135 1.80 5.03 4.60
CA LEU A 135 1.88 6.30 5.32
C LEU A 135 0.91 7.32 4.75
N GLY A 136 0.27 8.06 5.64
CA GLY A 136 -0.55 9.21 5.30
C GLY A 136 -0.21 10.40 6.18
N TYR A 137 -0.57 11.59 5.72
CA TYR A 137 -0.18 12.85 6.35
C TYR A 137 -1.41 13.64 6.77
N SER A 138 -1.43 14.15 8.01
CA SER A 138 -2.47 15.07 8.43
C SER A 138 -2.21 16.49 7.88
N LEU A 139 -3.24 17.33 7.96
CA LEU A 139 -3.11 18.75 7.61
C LEU A 139 -2.27 19.54 8.64
N THR A 140 -2.03 18.97 9.80
CA THR A 140 -1.21 19.52 10.88
C THR A 140 0.25 19.04 10.82
N GLY A 141 0.59 18.19 9.82
CA GLY A 141 1.96 17.75 9.57
C GLY A 141 2.34 16.44 10.27
N GLU A 142 1.37 15.74 10.87
CA GLU A 142 1.60 14.43 11.51
C GLU A 142 1.61 13.32 10.49
N VAL A 143 2.40 12.28 10.77
CA VAL A 143 2.43 11.04 9.99
C VAL A 143 1.60 9.99 10.67
N PHE A 144 0.78 9.27 9.91
CA PHE A 144 -0.04 8.17 10.37
C PHE A 144 0.31 6.88 9.64
N ASN A 145 0.31 5.77 10.38
CA ASN A 145 0.39 4.42 9.84
C ASN A 145 -1.00 3.97 9.41
N LEU A 146 -1.17 3.68 8.13
CA LEU A 146 -2.43 3.27 7.51
C LEU A 146 -2.40 1.78 7.14
N SER A 147 -3.55 1.21 6.79
CA SER A 147 -3.59 -0.06 6.06
C SER A 147 -3.20 0.18 4.60
N SER A 148 -2.26 -0.60 4.08
CA SER A 148 -1.90 -0.58 2.65
C SER A 148 -3.09 -0.96 1.77
N GLU A 149 -3.91 -1.89 2.24
CA GLU A 149 -5.12 -2.34 1.56
C GLU A 149 -6.16 -1.22 1.47
N GLU A 150 -6.36 -0.45 2.57
CA GLU A 150 -7.23 0.72 2.58
C GLU A 150 -6.70 1.79 1.61
N VAL A 151 -5.39 2.09 1.64
CA VAL A 151 -4.79 3.05 0.71
C VAL A 151 -5.00 2.62 -0.74
N ALA A 152 -4.82 1.34 -1.05
CA ALA A 152 -5.00 0.81 -2.40
C ALA A 152 -6.47 0.89 -2.85
N THR A 153 -7.40 0.49 -2.00
CA THR A 153 -8.84 0.50 -2.28
C THR A 153 -9.36 1.93 -2.46
N GLU A 154 -9.06 2.83 -1.52
CA GLU A 154 -9.46 4.23 -1.59
C GLU A 154 -8.86 4.94 -2.82
N THR A 155 -7.63 4.60 -3.19
CA THR A 155 -6.99 5.12 -4.40
C THR A 155 -7.68 4.62 -5.66
N ALA A 156 -7.98 3.32 -5.74
CA ALA A 156 -8.67 2.74 -6.88
C ALA A 156 -10.07 3.34 -7.07
N VAL A 157 -10.83 3.49 -5.99
CA VAL A 157 -12.17 4.10 -6.02
C VAL A 157 -12.09 5.58 -6.43
N ALA A 158 -11.21 6.37 -5.80
CA ALA A 158 -11.10 7.80 -6.06
C ALA A 158 -10.66 8.12 -7.49
N LEU A 159 -9.81 7.27 -8.08
CA LEU A 159 -9.33 7.42 -9.44
C LEU A 159 -10.22 6.73 -10.48
N ARG A 160 -11.18 5.91 -10.04
CA ARG A 160 -11.97 5.02 -10.90
C ARG A 160 -11.05 4.11 -11.74
N ALA A 161 -10.18 3.40 -11.03
CA ALA A 161 -9.24 2.49 -11.68
C ALA A 161 -9.99 1.34 -12.38
N ASP A 162 -9.51 0.94 -13.55
CA ASP A 162 -10.08 -0.19 -14.29
C ASP A 162 -9.91 -1.52 -13.56
N LYS A 163 -8.82 -1.66 -12.80
CA LYS A 163 -8.50 -2.85 -12.00
C LYS A 163 -7.77 -2.48 -10.72
N LEU A 164 -8.08 -3.19 -9.64
CA LEU A 164 -7.30 -3.27 -8.41
C LEU A 164 -6.79 -4.71 -8.28
N ILE A 165 -5.47 -4.86 -8.16
CA ILE A 165 -4.82 -6.16 -7.98
C ILE A 165 -4.17 -6.16 -6.60
N LEU A 166 -4.63 -7.05 -5.72
CA LEU A 166 -4.05 -7.26 -4.41
C LEU A 166 -3.14 -8.50 -4.47
N MET A 167 -1.85 -8.29 -4.23
CA MET A 167 -0.85 -9.36 -4.17
C MET A 167 -0.73 -9.82 -2.73
N ILE A 168 -1.26 -10.99 -2.45
CA ILE A 168 -1.29 -11.59 -1.11
C ILE A 168 -0.52 -12.92 -1.11
N PRO A 169 -0.01 -13.39 0.07
CA PRO A 169 0.70 -14.67 0.15
C PRO A 169 -0.18 -15.89 -0.10
N GLN A 170 -1.49 -15.76 0.13
CA GLN A 170 -2.48 -16.82 -0.08
C GLN A 170 -2.82 -16.95 -1.57
N ALA A 171 -3.34 -18.13 -1.95
CA ALA A 171 -3.79 -18.39 -3.33
C ALA A 171 -4.95 -17.46 -3.78
N GLY A 172 -5.70 -16.92 -2.83
CA GLY A 172 -6.85 -16.03 -3.04
C GLY A 172 -7.86 -16.16 -1.90
N VAL A 173 -9.10 -15.81 -2.17
CA VAL A 173 -10.22 -16.03 -1.24
C VAL A 173 -10.58 -17.50 -1.27
N LEU A 174 -10.67 -18.11 -0.09
CA LEU A 174 -11.02 -19.53 0.08
C LEU A 174 -12.45 -19.64 0.60
N ASP A 175 -13.14 -20.71 0.22
CA ASP A 175 -14.41 -21.08 0.81
C ASP A 175 -14.26 -21.79 2.15
N ASP A 176 -15.40 -22.21 2.77
CA ASP A 176 -15.41 -22.91 4.05
C ASP A 176 -14.75 -24.32 3.98
N ALA A 177 -14.58 -24.88 2.78
CA ALA A 177 -13.88 -26.15 2.53
C ALA A 177 -12.38 -25.97 2.30
N GLY A 178 -11.91 -24.72 2.14
CA GLY A 178 -10.53 -24.38 1.86
C GLY A 178 -10.19 -24.34 0.36
N ASP A 179 -11.19 -24.40 -0.50
CA ASP A 179 -11.03 -24.34 -1.95
C ASP A 179 -11.01 -22.89 -2.44
N LEU A 180 -10.22 -22.63 -3.50
CA LEU A 180 -10.08 -21.30 -4.07
C LEU A 180 -11.37 -20.86 -4.78
N ILE A 181 -11.92 -19.73 -4.35
CA ILE A 181 -13.03 -19.08 -5.05
C ILE A 181 -12.47 -18.27 -6.22
N ALA A 182 -12.69 -18.78 -7.42
CA ALA A 182 -12.14 -18.17 -8.64
C ALA A 182 -12.81 -16.84 -9.03
N SER A 183 -14.07 -16.64 -8.64
CA SER A 183 -14.84 -15.43 -8.93
C SER A 183 -15.93 -15.24 -7.89
N LEU A 184 -16.12 -14.01 -7.47
CA LEU A 184 -17.18 -13.59 -6.55
C LEU A 184 -17.95 -12.44 -7.20
N SER A 185 -19.28 -12.49 -7.12
CA SER A 185 -20.09 -11.31 -7.37
C SER A 185 -19.97 -10.31 -6.21
N GLU A 186 -20.43 -9.09 -6.40
CA GLU A 186 -20.43 -8.09 -5.31
C GLU A 186 -21.27 -8.55 -4.11
N ASP A 187 -22.40 -9.20 -4.37
CA ASP A 187 -23.30 -9.68 -3.32
C ASP A 187 -22.68 -10.87 -2.57
N ASP A 188 -22.03 -11.79 -3.29
CA ASP A 188 -21.30 -12.89 -2.66
C ASP A 188 -20.13 -12.38 -1.82
N ALA A 189 -19.40 -11.38 -2.31
CA ALA A 189 -18.30 -10.77 -1.56
C ALA A 189 -18.78 -10.12 -0.27
N LYS A 190 -19.92 -9.41 -0.29
CA LYS A 190 -20.56 -8.84 0.91
C LYS A 190 -20.95 -9.93 1.91
N PHE A 191 -21.59 -11.01 1.42
CA PHE A 191 -21.99 -12.13 2.27
C PHE A 191 -20.79 -12.80 2.95
N HIS A 192 -19.67 -12.99 2.23
CA HIS A 192 -18.45 -13.55 2.83
C HIS A 192 -17.79 -12.58 3.82
N ALA A 193 -17.81 -11.27 3.55
CA ALA A 193 -17.24 -10.27 4.45
C ALA A 193 -18.01 -10.12 5.77
N GLU A 194 -19.33 -10.37 5.80
CA GLU A 194 -20.15 -10.34 7.01
C GLU A 194 -19.91 -11.55 7.93
N LYS A 195 -19.31 -12.62 7.42
CA LYS A 195 -19.02 -13.84 8.20
C LYS A 195 -17.65 -13.82 8.89
N LEU A 196 -16.78 -12.83 8.58
CA LEU A 196 -15.45 -12.66 9.12
C LEU A 196 -15.45 -11.71 10.32
#